data_af5d0a87b6a3e229ef624dd000b2af12
#
_entry.id   af5d0a87b6a3e229ef624dd000b2af12
#
_cell.length_a   1.000
_cell.length_b   1.000
_cell.length_c   1.000
_cell.angle_alpha   90.00
_cell.angle_beta   90.00
_cell.angle_gamma   90.00
#
_symmetry.space_group_name_H-M   'P 1'
#
loop_
_entity.id
_entity.type
_entity.pdbx_description
1 polymer ?
#
loop_
_entity_poly.entity_id
_entity_poly.type
_entity_poly.pdbx_seq_one_letter_code
_entity_poly.pdbx_strand_id
1 'polypeptide(L)'
;MSALGPLASLAMLLAVPADLTAMPPDMAALGESVKTGTGASGIRWERHFEEALRKARAARKPVLVDFWAEWCGWCHKLDVTTYADASVVKLAEHFVAVKVDTEGTPEGQAIAFRYDVSSLPTIAFLSPRGRPLLRINGFQGPGQFPRTMESARDVARRVMGWEEALEKRPQDAETLAALGVHLFEQDALTESGQLLARAIGVDGTRPLDERKRTRMLLGAILKAQKKYGEAERVLKAGLLLPSHSSDAKILYVLGKNYLAWGRRDDGRTALQQLVQQHAQSDVAVKARETLVSLEKK
;
A
#
# COMPACT_ATOMS: atom_id res chain seq x y z
N MET A 1 7.96 9.78 -26.87
CA MET A 1 7.57 10.96 -26.09
C MET A 1 6.53 10.47 -25.08
N SER A 2 6.95 10.05 -23.92
CA SER A 2 6.04 9.56 -22.87
C SER A 2 6.25 10.44 -21.64
N ALA A 3 5.24 11.21 -21.33
CA ALA A 3 5.16 12.06 -20.15
C ALA A 3 4.93 11.19 -18.91
N LEU A 4 5.94 11.05 -18.07
CA LEU A 4 5.82 10.59 -16.69
C LEU A 4 5.46 11.80 -15.83
N GLY A 5 4.23 11.85 -15.34
CA GLY A 5 3.74 12.85 -14.41
C GLY A 5 4.48 12.82 -13.06
N PRO A 6 4.43 13.91 -12.30
CA PRO A 6 5.27 14.12 -11.13
C PRO A 6 4.87 13.27 -9.93
N LEU A 7 5.90 12.77 -9.23
CA LEU A 7 5.86 12.10 -7.93
C LEU A 7 5.37 13.06 -6.83
N ALA A 8 4.08 13.04 -6.56
CA ALA A 8 3.45 13.87 -5.53
C ALA A 8 2.81 13.01 -4.41
N SER A 9 3.41 11.91 -3.99
CA SER A 9 2.79 11.02 -3.00
C SER A 9 3.69 10.49 -1.90
N LEU A 10 4.73 11.22 -1.50
CA LEU A 10 5.48 10.88 -0.28
C LEU A 10 5.26 11.89 0.87
N ALA A 11 4.30 12.79 0.75
CA ALA A 11 4.09 13.88 1.71
C ALA A 11 2.71 13.87 2.37
N MET A 12 1.93 12.78 2.28
CA MET A 12 0.57 12.74 2.85
C MET A 12 0.44 11.70 3.98
N LEU A 13 1.47 11.57 4.78
CA LEU A 13 1.41 10.94 6.11
C LEU A 13 1.48 12.07 7.14
N LEU A 14 0.36 12.61 7.57
CA LEU A 14 0.08 13.30 8.82
C LEU A 14 -0.95 14.44 8.60
N ALA A 15 -2.22 14.07 8.49
CA ALA A 15 -3.33 14.85 9.02
C ALA A 15 -4.58 13.94 9.05
N VAL A 16 -4.71 13.17 10.09
CA VAL A 16 -6.03 12.64 10.48
C VAL A 16 -6.74 13.80 11.15
N PRO A 17 -7.87 14.30 10.63
CA PRO A 17 -8.67 15.27 11.35
C PRO A 17 -9.20 14.61 12.63
N ALA A 18 -9.02 15.29 13.75
CA ALA A 18 -9.34 14.83 15.12
C ALA A 18 -10.84 14.75 15.44
N ASP A 19 -11.72 14.58 14.44
CA ASP A 19 -13.19 14.62 14.62
C ASP A 19 -13.90 13.39 14.06
N LEU A 20 -13.35 12.20 14.29
CA LEU A 20 -13.96 10.92 13.91
C LEU A 20 -14.73 10.23 15.05
N THR A 21 -14.91 10.88 16.20
CA THR A 21 -15.55 10.28 17.38
C THR A 21 -17.03 10.59 17.54
N ALA A 22 -17.63 11.45 16.73
CA ALA A 22 -19.06 11.76 16.80
C ALA A 22 -19.87 10.89 15.83
N MET A 23 -20.58 9.90 16.32
CA MET A 23 -21.65 9.22 15.57
C MET A 23 -22.77 10.23 15.24
N PRO A 24 -23.27 10.26 14.01
CA PRO A 24 -24.43 11.07 13.69
C PRO A 24 -25.67 10.61 14.49
N PRO A 25 -26.50 11.54 14.98
CA PRO A 25 -27.60 11.24 15.93
C PRO A 25 -28.76 10.40 15.38
N ASP A 26 -28.81 10.10 14.11
CA ASP A 26 -29.88 9.31 13.46
C ASP A 26 -29.57 7.80 13.34
N MET A 27 -28.42 7.34 13.85
CA MET A 27 -27.99 5.94 13.75
C MET A 27 -28.73 4.99 14.72
N ALA A 28 -29.37 5.51 15.75
CA ALA A 28 -30.10 4.66 16.71
C ALA A 28 -31.37 3.98 16.11
N ALA A 29 -31.90 4.53 15.02
CA ALA A 29 -33.11 3.99 14.36
C ALA A 29 -32.80 2.85 13.36
N LEU A 30 -31.56 2.57 13.02
CA LEU A 30 -31.20 1.57 12.02
C LEU A 30 -30.86 0.19 12.62
N GLY A 31 -30.84 0.07 13.94
CA GLY A 31 -30.37 -1.13 14.66
C GLY A 31 -31.28 -2.37 14.59
N GLU A 32 -32.53 -2.25 14.13
CA GLU A 32 -33.46 -3.39 14.14
C GLU A 32 -33.55 -4.17 12.83
N SER A 33 -32.97 -3.69 11.72
CA SER A 33 -33.17 -4.33 10.40
C SER A 33 -31.97 -5.20 9.92
N VAL A 34 -30.90 -5.36 10.69
CA VAL A 34 -29.64 -5.99 10.20
C VAL A 34 -29.32 -7.31 10.92
N LYS A 35 -30.31 -8.12 11.28
CA LYS A 35 -30.06 -9.45 11.91
C LYS A 35 -29.83 -10.61 10.94
N THR A 36 -29.82 -10.39 9.65
CA THR A 36 -29.48 -11.43 8.66
C THR A 36 -28.52 -10.85 7.64
N GLY A 37 -27.36 -11.47 7.42
CA GLY A 37 -26.27 -11.04 6.53
C GLY A 37 -26.60 -10.88 5.03
N THR A 38 -27.83 -10.51 4.72
CA THR A 38 -28.30 -10.04 3.41
C THR A 38 -28.80 -8.61 3.60
N GLY A 39 -27.85 -7.71 3.97
CA GLY A 39 -28.15 -6.29 4.05
C GLY A 39 -28.70 -5.77 2.72
N ALA A 40 -29.46 -4.65 2.79
CA ALA A 40 -30.13 -3.98 1.68
C ALA A 40 -29.24 -3.57 0.48
N SER A 41 -27.98 -3.98 0.47
CA SER A 41 -27.02 -3.76 -0.63
C SER A 41 -27.36 -4.70 -1.79
N GLY A 42 -27.53 -4.16 -3.00
CA GLY A 42 -27.68 -4.97 -4.23
C GLY A 42 -26.43 -5.73 -4.64
N ILE A 43 -25.33 -5.61 -3.89
CA ILE A 43 -24.07 -6.32 -4.14
C ILE A 43 -24.17 -7.76 -3.65
N ARG A 44 -23.73 -8.71 -4.48
CA ARG A 44 -23.65 -10.13 -4.09
C ARG A 44 -22.35 -10.38 -3.34
N TRP A 45 -22.44 -10.49 -2.01
CA TRP A 45 -21.30 -10.73 -1.14
C TRP A 45 -21.03 -12.22 -0.93
N GLU A 46 -19.78 -12.62 -1.12
CA GLU A 46 -19.26 -13.91 -0.67
C GLU A 46 -19.06 -13.89 0.85
N ARG A 47 -19.15 -15.07 1.47
CA ARG A 47 -18.98 -15.21 2.94
C ARG A 47 -17.60 -15.72 3.33
N HIS A 48 -16.90 -16.37 2.41
CA HIS A 48 -15.59 -16.99 2.64
C HIS A 48 -14.55 -16.37 1.73
N PHE A 49 -13.51 -15.85 2.34
CA PHE A 49 -12.46 -15.09 1.65
C PHE A 49 -11.71 -15.93 0.61
N GLU A 50 -11.28 -17.16 0.99
CA GLU A 50 -10.53 -18.02 0.06
C GLU A 50 -11.43 -18.51 -1.11
N GLU A 51 -12.72 -18.66 -0.89
CA GLU A 51 -13.66 -18.94 -1.97
C GLU A 51 -13.80 -17.75 -2.91
N ALA A 52 -13.88 -16.53 -2.38
CA ALA A 52 -13.92 -15.32 -3.19
C ALA A 52 -12.66 -15.22 -4.07
N LEU A 53 -11.46 -15.48 -3.52
CA LEU A 53 -10.22 -15.51 -4.30
C LEU A 53 -10.24 -16.60 -5.38
N ARG A 54 -10.78 -17.78 -5.09
CA ARG A 54 -10.91 -18.86 -6.07
C ARG A 54 -11.84 -18.46 -7.23
N LYS A 55 -13.01 -17.88 -6.91
CA LYS A 55 -13.96 -17.35 -7.91
C LYS A 55 -13.34 -16.20 -8.71
N ALA A 56 -12.60 -15.32 -8.07
CA ALA A 56 -11.90 -14.22 -8.72
C ALA A 56 -10.87 -14.71 -9.74
N ARG A 57 -10.10 -15.73 -9.39
CA ARG A 57 -9.15 -16.38 -10.32
C ARG A 57 -9.86 -16.97 -11.53
N ALA A 58 -10.94 -17.74 -11.30
CA ALA A 58 -11.71 -18.36 -12.36
C ALA A 58 -12.36 -17.33 -13.31
N ALA A 59 -12.88 -16.24 -12.75
CA ALA A 59 -13.56 -15.18 -13.50
C ALA A 59 -12.59 -14.11 -14.04
N ARG A 60 -11.29 -14.14 -13.67
CA ARG A 60 -10.31 -13.09 -13.93
C ARG A 60 -10.79 -11.70 -13.51
N LYS A 61 -11.43 -11.61 -12.35
CA LYS A 61 -11.95 -10.38 -11.76
C LYS A 61 -11.16 -10.00 -10.50
N PRO A 62 -10.94 -8.71 -10.21
CA PRO A 62 -10.43 -8.30 -8.91
C PRO A 62 -11.44 -8.58 -7.81
N VAL A 63 -10.98 -8.56 -6.56
CA VAL A 63 -11.81 -8.76 -5.37
C VAL A 63 -12.06 -7.41 -4.70
N LEU A 64 -13.30 -7.16 -4.34
CA LEU A 64 -13.71 -6.09 -3.44
C LEU A 64 -13.92 -6.70 -2.05
N VAL A 65 -13.13 -6.27 -1.06
CA VAL A 65 -13.21 -6.74 0.32
C VAL A 65 -13.73 -5.62 1.20
N ASP A 66 -14.78 -5.91 1.97
CA ASP A 66 -15.27 -5.06 3.03
C ASP A 66 -14.89 -5.66 4.38
N PHE A 67 -13.98 -5.04 5.11
CA PHE A 67 -13.61 -5.38 6.47
C PHE A 67 -14.49 -4.63 7.44
N TRP A 68 -15.28 -5.37 8.22
CA TRP A 68 -16.32 -4.83 9.09
C TRP A 68 -16.35 -5.53 10.45
N ALA A 69 -17.12 -4.99 11.39
CA ALA A 69 -17.51 -5.64 12.64
C ALA A 69 -18.92 -5.22 13.03
N GLU A 70 -19.61 -6.01 13.88
CA GLU A 70 -21.01 -5.76 14.27
C GLU A 70 -21.22 -4.40 14.94
N TRP A 71 -20.27 -3.94 15.76
CA TRP A 71 -20.33 -2.65 16.44
C TRP A 71 -20.03 -1.44 15.55
N CYS A 72 -19.56 -1.66 14.31
CA CYS A 72 -19.06 -0.60 13.45
C CYS A 72 -20.20 0.16 12.76
N GLY A 73 -20.65 1.26 13.35
CA GLY A 73 -21.74 2.08 12.79
C GLY A 73 -21.48 2.62 11.38
N TRP A 74 -20.23 2.98 11.06
CA TRP A 74 -19.86 3.42 9.72
C TRP A 74 -19.86 2.28 8.69
N CYS A 75 -19.63 1.04 9.11
CA CYS A 75 -19.79 -0.14 8.26
C CYS A 75 -21.26 -0.35 7.88
N HIS A 76 -22.17 -0.24 8.86
CA HIS A 76 -23.63 -0.30 8.60
C HIS A 76 -24.08 0.84 7.70
N LYS A 77 -23.47 2.04 7.84
CA LYS A 77 -23.78 3.16 6.94
C LYS A 77 -23.33 2.87 5.50
N LEU A 78 -22.21 2.21 5.27
CA LEU A 78 -21.81 1.74 3.94
C LEU A 78 -22.87 0.84 3.33
N ASP A 79 -23.40 -0.11 4.11
CA ASP A 79 -24.39 -1.08 3.65
C ASP A 79 -25.67 -0.42 3.14
N VAL A 80 -26.19 0.54 3.90
CA VAL A 80 -27.49 1.17 3.59
C VAL A 80 -27.36 2.37 2.64
N THR A 81 -26.16 2.88 2.37
CA THR A 81 -25.97 4.04 1.49
C THR A 81 -25.10 3.69 0.27
N THR A 82 -23.82 3.44 0.48
CA THR A 82 -22.85 3.27 -0.61
C THR A 82 -23.07 1.97 -1.37
N TYR A 83 -23.25 0.85 -0.66
CA TYR A 83 -23.47 -0.46 -1.28
C TYR A 83 -24.89 -0.68 -1.79
N ALA A 84 -25.82 0.19 -1.43
CA ALA A 84 -27.19 0.22 -1.96
C ALA A 84 -27.32 1.12 -3.21
N ASP A 85 -26.34 1.96 -3.50
CA ASP A 85 -26.37 2.85 -4.66
C ASP A 85 -26.31 2.06 -5.98
N ALA A 86 -27.20 2.37 -6.92
CA ALA A 86 -27.34 1.65 -8.18
C ALA A 86 -26.08 1.67 -9.04
N SER A 87 -25.30 2.77 -9.02
CA SER A 87 -24.05 2.88 -9.77
C SER A 87 -22.95 2.02 -9.15
N VAL A 88 -22.88 1.95 -7.83
CA VAL A 88 -21.96 1.08 -7.07
C VAL A 88 -22.31 -0.39 -7.31
N VAL A 89 -23.59 -0.77 -7.21
CA VAL A 89 -24.06 -2.13 -7.47
C VAL A 89 -23.68 -2.57 -8.89
N LYS A 90 -23.91 -1.73 -9.89
CA LYS A 90 -23.53 -2.02 -11.29
C LYS A 90 -22.03 -2.19 -11.46
N LEU A 91 -21.22 -1.34 -10.83
CA LEU A 91 -19.76 -1.46 -10.88
C LEU A 91 -19.24 -2.70 -10.14
N ALA A 92 -19.92 -3.11 -9.06
CA ALA A 92 -19.56 -4.29 -8.28
C ALA A 92 -19.60 -5.59 -9.10
N GLU A 93 -20.39 -5.64 -10.19
CA GLU A 93 -20.39 -6.78 -11.12
C GLU A 93 -19.01 -7.07 -11.76
N HIS A 94 -18.13 -6.08 -11.78
CA HIS A 94 -16.76 -6.24 -12.26
C HIS A 94 -15.80 -6.82 -11.21
N PHE A 95 -16.27 -7.07 -10.01
CA PHE A 95 -15.51 -7.62 -8.89
C PHE A 95 -16.15 -8.92 -8.40
N VAL A 96 -15.38 -9.69 -7.65
CA VAL A 96 -15.93 -10.66 -6.70
C VAL A 96 -15.93 -9.97 -5.35
N ALA A 97 -17.09 -9.72 -4.78
CA ALA A 97 -17.22 -8.99 -3.52
C ALA A 97 -17.27 -9.97 -2.34
N VAL A 98 -16.56 -9.66 -1.25
CA VAL A 98 -16.55 -10.47 -0.01
C VAL A 98 -16.56 -9.56 1.20
N LYS A 99 -17.35 -9.92 2.21
CA LYS A 99 -17.33 -9.30 3.54
C LYS A 99 -16.49 -10.15 4.49
N VAL A 100 -15.62 -9.49 5.24
CA VAL A 100 -14.76 -10.11 6.24
C VAL A 100 -15.11 -9.51 7.60
N ASP A 101 -15.71 -10.32 8.46
CA ASP A 101 -15.95 -9.96 9.85
C ASP A 101 -14.65 -10.10 10.62
N THR A 102 -14.09 -8.96 11.04
CA THR A 102 -12.74 -8.89 11.63
C THR A 102 -12.68 -9.38 13.07
N GLU A 103 -13.82 -9.58 13.72
CA GLU A 103 -13.88 -9.95 15.14
C GLU A 103 -14.73 -11.19 15.39
N GLY A 104 -15.76 -11.43 14.58
CA GLY A 104 -16.72 -12.51 14.80
C GLY A 104 -16.18 -13.90 14.48
N THR A 105 -15.10 -14.02 13.71
CA THR A 105 -14.54 -15.33 13.34
C THR A 105 -13.00 -15.35 13.41
N PRO A 106 -12.38 -16.49 13.82
CA PRO A 106 -10.93 -16.64 13.75
C PRO A 106 -10.34 -16.45 12.34
N GLU A 107 -11.09 -16.88 11.30
CA GLU A 107 -10.71 -16.67 9.90
C GLU A 107 -10.66 -15.18 9.58
N GLY A 108 -11.70 -14.42 9.92
CA GLY A 108 -11.75 -12.98 9.68
C GLY A 108 -10.65 -12.22 10.40
N GLN A 109 -10.35 -12.57 11.66
CA GLN A 109 -9.25 -12.00 12.42
C GLN A 109 -7.89 -12.26 11.73
N ALA A 110 -7.64 -13.49 11.27
CA ALA A 110 -6.42 -13.84 10.58
C ALA A 110 -6.27 -13.09 9.23
N ILE A 111 -7.38 -12.90 8.50
CA ILE A 111 -7.38 -12.15 7.26
C ILE A 111 -7.14 -10.67 7.54
N ALA A 112 -7.82 -10.07 8.53
CA ALA A 112 -7.61 -8.68 8.94
C ALA A 112 -6.14 -8.43 9.33
N PHE A 113 -5.55 -9.33 10.09
CA PHE A 113 -4.12 -9.28 10.43
C PHE A 113 -3.22 -9.37 9.20
N ARG A 114 -3.52 -10.29 8.26
CA ARG A 114 -2.76 -10.46 7.01
C ARG A 114 -2.71 -9.18 6.18
N TYR A 115 -3.78 -8.42 6.17
CA TYR A 115 -3.90 -7.18 5.41
C TYR A 115 -3.70 -5.91 6.25
N ASP A 116 -3.17 -6.05 7.47
CA ASP A 116 -2.86 -4.93 8.38
C ASP A 116 -4.06 -3.96 8.54
N VAL A 117 -5.23 -4.52 8.83
CA VAL A 117 -6.47 -3.77 9.08
C VAL A 117 -6.44 -3.23 10.50
N SER A 118 -6.24 -1.93 10.65
CA SER A 118 -6.10 -1.25 11.95
C SER A 118 -7.30 -0.37 12.31
N SER A 119 -8.24 -0.18 11.40
CA SER A 119 -9.45 0.64 11.61
C SER A 119 -10.61 0.11 10.76
N LEU A 120 -11.85 0.42 11.18
CA LEU A 120 -13.07 0.04 10.47
C LEU A 120 -13.94 1.26 10.13
N PRO A 121 -14.64 1.23 8.98
CA PRO A 121 -14.51 0.25 7.93
C PRO A 121 -13.14 0.38 7.22
N THR A 122 -12.63 -0.73 6.72
CA THR A 122 -11.55 -0.74 5.73
C THR A 122 -12.06 -1.46 4.49
N ILE A 123 -11.96 -0.80 3.34
CA ILE A 123 -12.33 -1.39 2.05
C ILE A 123 -11.06 -1.63 1.26
N ALA A 124 -10.81 -2.87 0.85
CA ALA A 124 -9.65 -3.23 0.06
C ALA A 124 -10.06 -3.78 -1.31
N PHE A 125 -9.28 -3.43 -2.31
CA PHE A 125 -9.35 -4.06 -3.63
C PHE A 125 -8.11 -4.94 -3.78
N LEU A 126 -8.31 -6.19 -4.19
CA LEU A 126 -7.23 -7.17 -4.33
C LEU A 126 -7.19 -7.74 -5.74
N SER A 127 -6.01 -8.16 -6.19
CA SER A 127 -5.92 -9.01 -7.38
C SER A 127 -6.55 -10.38 -7.11
N PRO A 128 -6.84 -11.20 -8.12
CA PRO A 128 -7.31 -12.57 -7.93
C PRO A 128 -6.35 -13.45 -7.14
N ARG A 129 -5.08 -13.04 -7.01
CA ARG A 129 -4.05 -13.72 -6.21
C ARG A 129 -3.96 -13.19 -4.78
N GLY A 130 -4.83 -12.23 -4.40
CA GLY A 130 -4.87 -11.62 -3.08
C GLY A 130 -3.85 -10.49 -2.87
N ARG A 131 -3.18 -9.99 -3.93
CA ARG A 131 -2.29 -8.83 -3.78
C ARG A 131 -3.10 -7.53 -3.66
N PRO A 132 -2.73 -6.63 -2.75
CA PRO A 132 -3.41 -5.36 -2.59
C PRO A 132 -3.26 -4.49 -3.85
N LEU A 133 -4.37 -3.94 -4.31
CA LEU A 133 -4.46 -3.02 -5.44
C LEU A 133 -4.66 -1.59 -4.97
N LEU A 134 -5.59 -1.41 -4.05
CA LEU A 134 -5.98 -0.12 -3.48
C LEU A 134 -6.70 -0.36 -2.15
N ARG A 135 -6.56 0.59 -1.21
CA ARG A 135 -7.24 0.54 0.09
C ARG A 135 -7.91 1.87 0.38
N ILE A 136 -9.05 1.82 1.07
CA ILE A 136 -9.75 2.94 1.68
C ILE A 136 -9.87 2.64 3.17
N ASN A 137 -9.35 3.53 4.01
CA ASN A 137 -9.57 3.48 5.44
C ASN A 137 -10.68 4.47 5.80
N GLY A 138 -11.75 3.98 6.41
CA GLY A 138 -12.93 4.77 6.75
C GLY A 138 -14.04 4.75 5.68
N PHE A 139 -15.08 5.50 5.99
CA PHE A 139 -16.29 5.61 5.16
C PHE A 139 -16.03 6.39 3.86
N GLN A 140 -16.54 5.88 2.75
CA GLN A 140 -16.60 6.61 1.49
C GLN A 140 -18.02 6.54 0.92
N GLY A 141 -18.63 7.71 0.70
CA GLY A 141 -20.01 7.82 0.25
C GLY A 141 -20.21 7.46 -1.24
N PRO A 142 -21.48 7.26 -1.66
CA PRO A 142 -21.82 6.80 -3.02
C PRO A 142 -21.36 7.76 -4.13
N GLY A 143 -21.22 9.06 -3.85
CA GLY A 143 -20.75 10.03 -4.84
C GLY A 143 -19.28 9.90 -5.23
N GLN A 144 -18.45 9.31 -4.37
CA GLN A 144 -17.01 9.15 -4.59
C GLN A 144 -16.62 7.70 -4.90
N PHE A 145 -17.30 6.73 -4.30
CA PHE A 145 -16.95 5.32 -4.36
C PHE A 145 -16.89 4.74 -5.78
N PRO A 146 -17.80 5.12 -6.73
CA PRO A 146 -17.70 4.65 -8.11
C PRO A 146 -16.36 5.01 -8.77
N ARG A 147 -15.84 6.22 -8.57
CA ARG A 147 -14.53 6.64 -9.11
C ARG A 147 -13.39 5.83 -8.51
N THR A 148 -13.48 5.50 -7.23
CA THR A 148 -12.51 4.63 -6.56
C THR A 148 -12.55 3.21 -7.13
N MET A 149 -13.74 2.66 -7.40
CA MET A 149 -13.89 1.36 -8.04
C MET A 149 -13.32 1.33 -9.45
N GLU A 150 -13.53 2.38 -10.25
CA GLU A 150 -12.93 2.52 -11.57
C GLU A 150 -11.40 2.57 -11.50
N SER A 151 -10.85 3.38 -10.58
CA SER A 151 -9.40 3.43 -10.33
C SER A 151 -8.85 2.06 -9.93
N ALA A 152 -9.55 1.33 -9.05
CA ALA A 152 -9.17 -0.01 -8.63
C ALA A 152 -9.15 -1.00 -9.81
N ARG A 153 -10.10 -0.89 -10.75
CA ARG A 153 -10.10 -1.71 -11.98
C ARG A 153 -8.91 -1.41 -12.88
N ASP A 154 -8.51 -0.14 -12.99
CA ASP A 154 -7.36 0.25 -13.79
C ASP A 154 -6.05 -0.26 -13.18
N VAL A 155 -5.93 -0.16 -11.86
CA VAL A 155 -4.82 -0.77 -11.10
C VAL A 155 -4.84 -2.29 -11.27
N ALA A 156 -6.01 -2.93 -11.15
CA ALA A 156 -6.15 -4.38 -11.33
C ALA A 156 -5.64 -4.86 -12.69
N ARG A 157 -6.00 -4.18 -13.77
CA ARG A 157 -5.52 -4.53 -15.14
C ARG A 157 -3.99 -4.52 -15.21
N ARG A 158 -3.34 -3.53 -14.61
CA ARG A 158 -1.87 -3.46 -14.60
C ARG A 158 -1.25 -4.57 -13.76
N VAL A 159 -1.72 -4.75 -12.51
CA VAL A 159 -1.17 -5.75 -11.59
C VAL A 159 -1.37 -7.16 -12.13
N MET A 160 -2.57 -7.48 -12.60
CA MET A 160 -2.86 -8.79 -13.22
C MET A 160 -2.00 -9.02 -14.46
N GLY A 161 -1.76 -7.99 -15.28
CA GLY A 161 -0.85 -8.07 -16.40
C GLY A 161 0.59 -8.37 -15.98
N TRP A 162 1.09 -7.76 -14.90
CA TRP A 162 2.40 -8.09 -14.35
C TRP A 162 2.44 -9.52 -13.78
N GLU A 163 1.39 -9.96 -13.10
CA GLU A 163 1.27 -11.32 -12.59
C GLU A 163 1.36 -12.35 -13.73
N GLU A 164 0.62 -12.14 -14.81
CA GLU A 164 0.65 -13.00 -16.00
C GLU A 164 2.01 -12.95 -16.72
N ALA A 165 2.64 -11.78 -16.79
CA ALA A 165 3.97 -11.63 -17.37
C ALA A 165 5.03 -12.41 -16.58
N LEU A 166 4.96 -12.38 -15.24
CA LEU A 166 5.88 -13.13 -14.37
C LEU A 166 5.65 -14.65 -14.40
N GLU A 167 4.45 -15.14 -14.74
CA GLU A 167 4.24 -16.56 -15.00
C GLU A 167 5.00 -17.05 -16.25
N LYS A 168 5.00 -16.20 -17.28
CA LYS A 168 5.68 -16.52 -18.56
C LYS A 168 7.19 -16.27 -18.48
N ARG A 169 7.59 -15.21 -17.78
CA ARG A 169 8.97 -14.74 -17.64
C ARG A 169 9.28 -14.43 -16.17
N PRO A 170 9.55 -15.43 -15.33
CA PRO A 170 9.70 -15.26 -13.88
C PRO A 170 10.85 -14.34 -13.46
N GLN A 171 11.80 -14.08 -14.38
CA GLN A 171 12.99 -13.27 -14.14
C GLN A 171 12.97 -11.94 -14.92
N ASP A 172 11.81 -11.48 -15.35
CA ASP A 172 11.69 -10.18 -16.02
C ASP A 172 11.89 -9.05 -15.00
N ALA A 173 13.08 -8.45 -15.04
CA ALA A 173 13.50 -7.44 -14.06
C ALA A 173 12.60 -6.23 -13.99
N GLU A 174 12.06 -5.79 -15.12
CA GLU A 174 11.16 -4.64 -15.21
C GLU A 174 9.84 -4.94 -14.52
N THR A 175 9.22 -6.08 -14.84
CA THR A 175 7.94 -6.50 -14.23
C THR A 175 8.09 -6.80 -12.74
N LEU A 176 9.20 -7.47 -12.32
CA LEU A 176 9.50 -7.69 -10.90
C LEU A 176 9.59 -6.38 -10.13
N ALA A 177 10.28 -5.38 -10.68
CA ALA A 177 10.41 -4.09 -10.05
C ALA A 177 9.08 -3.31 -10.06
N ALA A 178 8.34 -3.30 -11.16
CA ALA A 178 7.05 -2.61 -11.26
C ALA A 178 6.04 -3.14 -10.23
N LEU A 179 5.90 -4.46 -10.12
CA LEU A 179 5.04 -5.08 -9.12
C LEU A 179 5.57 -4.84 -7.70
N GLY A 180 6.88 -4.94 -7.48
CA GLY A 180 7.50 -4.66 -6.18
C GLY A 180 7.29 -3.21 -5.72
N VAL A 181 7.41 -2.23 -6.62
CA VAL A 181 7.12 -0.82 -6.33
C VAL A 181 5.65 -0.62 -5.99
N HIS A 182 4.74 -1.19 -6.77
CA HIS A 182 3.31 -1.12 -6.48
C HIS A 182 2.99 -1.67 -5.08
N LEU A 183 3.52 -2.85 -4.74
CA LEU A 183 3.29 -3.44 -3.42
C LEU A 183 3.92 -2.62 -2.28
N PHE A 184 5.05 -1.94 -2.51
CA PHE A 184 5.60 -0.98 -1.57
C PHE A 184 4.62 0.19 -1.30
N GLU A 185 4.00 0.72 -2.34
CA GLU A 185 3.01 1.80 -2.26
C GLU A 185 1.71 1.36 -1.55
N GLN A 186 1.46 0.05 -1.47
CA GLN A 186 0.33 -0.57 -0.76
C GLN A 186 0.71 -1.15 0.61
N ASP A 187 1.87 -0.80 1.16
CA ASP A 187 2.42 -1.29 2.44
C ASP A 187 2.61 -2.82 2.54
N ALA A 188 2.52 -3.54 1.43
CA ALA A 188 2.80 -4.98 1.35
C ALA A 188 4.32 -5.24 1.34
N LEU A 189 5.01 -4.79 2.41
CA LEU A 189 6.47 -4.67 2.45
C LEU A 189 7.21 -5.99 2.31
N THR A 190 6.68 -7.09 2.83
CA THR A 190 7.34 -8.41 2.77
C THR A 190 7.46 -8.90 1.32
N GLU A 191 6.36 -8.93 0.59
CA GLU A 191 6.35 -9.37 -0.80
C GLU A 191 7.05 -8.37 -1.72
N SER A 192 6.84 -7.08 -1.48
CA SER A 192 7.57 -6.02 -2.16
C SER A 192 9.08 -6.22 -2.07
N GLY A 193 9.60 -6.45 -0.85
CA GLY A 193 11.03 -6.68 -0.63
C GLY A 193 11.57 -7.88 -1.40
N GLN A 194 10.82 -8.98 -1.44
CA GLN A 194 11.19 -10.18 -2.20
C GLN A 194 11.28 -9.91 -3.71
N LEU A 195 10.29 -9.20 -4.27
CA LEU A 195 10.26 -8.87 -5.70
C LEU A 195 11.37 -7.89 -6.08
N LEU A 196 11.59 -6.85 -5.27
CA LEU A 196 12.65 -5.87 -5.50
C LEU A 196 14.04 -6.52 -5.40
N ALA A 197 14.26 -7.44 -4.45
CA ALA A 197 15.51 -8.18 -4.33
C ALA A 197 15.76 -9.06 -5.58
N ARG A 198 14.72 -9.75 -6.06
CA ARG A 198 14.80 -10.53 -7.31
C ARG A 198 15.10 -9.64 -8.51
N ALA A 199 14.42 -8.48 -8.62
CA ALA A 199 14.66 -7.52 -9.69
C ALA A 199 16.13 -7.05 -9.70
N ILE A 200 16.71 -6.75 -8.53
CA ILE A 200 18.12 -6.36 -8.39
C ILE A 200 19.07 -7.47 -8.86
N GLY A 201 18.73 -8.73 -8.59
CA GLY A 201 19.55 -9.89 -8.99
C GLY A 201 19.67 -10.09 -10.51
N VAL A 202 18.73 -9.52 -11.29
CA VAL A 202 18.62 -9.71 -12.74
C VAL A 202 18.54 -8.38 -13.52
N ASP A 203 18.86 -7.23 -12.92
CA ASP A 203 18.56 -5.90 -13.45
C ASP A 203 19.62 -5.30 -14.41
N GLY A 204 20.48 -6.13 -15.00
CA GLY A 204 21.62 -5.68 -15.80
C GLY A 204 21.30 -4.70 -16.95
N THR A 205 20.11 -4.76 -17.54
CA THR A 205 19.69 -3.94 -18.70
C THR A 205 18.76 -2.80 -18.37
N ARG A 206 18.24 -2.73 -17.12
CA ARG A 206 17.29 -1.67 -16.74
C ARG A 206 17.99 -0.29 -16.65
N PRO A 207 17.24 0.82 -16.88
CA PRO A 207 17.75 2.17 -16.71
C PRO A 207 18.39 2.38 -15.32
N LEU A 208 19.51 3.08 -15.25
CA LEU A 208 20.26 3.28 -14.02
C LEU A 208 19.41 3.91 -12.89
N ASP A 209 18.58 4.88 -13.24
CA ASP A 209 17.72 5.57 -12.28
C ASP A 209 16.70 4.64 -11.65
N GLU A 210 16.13 3.74 -12.43
CA GLU A 210 15.20 2.72 -11.94
C GLU A 210 15.91 1.69 -11.05
N ARG A 211 17.12 1.27 -11.44
CA ARG A 211 17.97 0.40 -10.63
C ARG A 211 18.32 1.02 -9.29
N LYS A 212 18.60 2.33 -9.26
CA LYS A 212 18.82 3.10 -8.02
C LYS A 212 17.56 3.17 -7.16
N ARG A 213 16.43 3.54 -7.78
CA ARG A 213 15.13 3.59 -7.08
C ARG A 213 14.78 2.25 -6.46
N THR A 214 14.99 1.14 -7.17
CA THR A 214 14.74 -0.22 -6.66
C THR A 214 15.57 -0.51 -5.41
N ARG A 215 16.87 -0.16 -5.41
CA ARG A 215 17.78 -0.33 -4.25
C ARG A 215 17.39 0.56 -3.08
N MET A 216 17.00 1.78 -3.33
CA MET A 216 16.50 2.70 -2.30
C MET A 216 15.27 2.13 -1.59
N LEU A 217 14.27 1.66 -2.36
CA LEU A 217 13.05 1.08 -1.80
C LEU A 217 13.35 -0.20 -1.00
N LEU A 218 14.17 -1.11 -1.54
CA LEU A 218 14.57 -2.30 -0.81
C LEU A 218 15.32 -1.95 0.48
N GLY A 219 16.21 -0.97 0.45
CA GLY A 219 16.91 -0.47 1.64
C GLY A 219 15.94 0.07 2.70
N ALA A 220 14.91 0.80 2.29
CA ALA A 220 13.87 1.29 3.20
C ALA A 220 13.06 0.15 3.84
N ILE A 221 12.70 -0.87 3.06
CA ILE A 221 12.02 -2.08 3.55
C ILE A 221 12.89 -2.83 4.57
N LEU A 222 14.15 -3.10 4.20
CA LEU A 222 15.09 -3.82 5.07
C LEU A 222 15.32 -3.09 6.40
N LYS A 223 15.42 -1.75 6.36
CA LYS A 223 15.47 -0.91 7.56
C LYS A 223 14.22 -1.09 8.43
N ALA A 224 13.03 -1.05 7.83
CA ALA A 224 11.77 -1.27 8.56
C ALA A 224 11.71 -2.67 9.19
N GLN A 225 12.28 -3.68 8.54
CA GLN A 225 12.45 -5.04 9.06
C GLN A 225 13.61 -5.20 10.06
N LYS A 226 14.29 -4.11 10.43
CA LYS A 226 15.48 -4.09 11.32
C LYS A 226 16.69 -4.88 10.78
N LYS A 227 16.73 -5.17 9.47
CA LYS A 227 17.84 -5.82 8.77
C LYS A 227 18.87 -4.78 8.33
N TYR A 228 19.41 -4.05 9.31
CA TYR A 228 20.18 -2.83 9.09
C TYR A 228 21.44 -3.04 8.23
N GLY A 229 22.17 -4.14 8.41
CA GLY A 229 23.38 -4.44 7.64
C GLY A 229 23.08 -4.79 6.17
N GLU A 230 21.95 -5.46 5.91
CA GLU A 230 21.50 -5.71 4.54
C GLU A 230 21.05 -4.40 3.86
N ALA A 231 20.32 -3.54 4.61
CA ALA A 231 19.91 -2.23 4.13
C ALA A 231 21.14 -1.37 3.74
N GLU A 232 22.16 -1.33 4.60
CA GLU A 232 23.42 -0.62 4.30
C GLU A 232 24.04 -1.09 3.00
N ARG A 233 24.21 -2.41 2.82
CA ARG A 233 24.83 -2.99 1.62
C ARG A 233 24.08 -2.60 0.35
N VAL A 234 22.75 -2.72 0.36
CA VAL A 234 21.90 -2.41 -0.80
C VAL A 234 21.93 -0.92 -1.13
N LEU A 235 21.85 -0.05 -0.11
CA LEU A 235 21.89 1.40 -0.30
C LEU A 235 23.24 1.89 -0.82
N LYS A 236 24.35 1.39 -0.26
CA LYS A 236 25.69 1.71 -0.76
C LYS A 236 25.90 1.23 -2.20
N ALA A 237 25.43 0.03 -2.55
CA ALA A 237 25.45 -0.44 -3.93
C ALA A 237 24.62 0.46 -4.88
N GLY A 238 23.57 1.10 -4.38
CA GLY A 238 22.82 2.11 -5.11
C GLY A 238 23.64 3.37 -5.38
N LEU A 239 24.38 3.87 -4.41
CA LEU A 239 25.25 5.06 -4.56
C LEU A 239 26.40 4.84 -5.55
N LEU A 240 26.86 3.60 -5.73
CA LEU A 240 27.91 3.27 -6.69
C LEU A 240 27.46 3.26 -8.16
N LEU A 241 26.16 3.27 -8.43
CA LEU A 241 25.67 3.36 -9.81
C LEU A 241 25.92 4.77 -10.39
N PRO A 242 26.40 4.90 -11.64
CA PRO A 242 26.80 6.16 -12.24
C PRO A 242 25.59 7.01 -12.69
N SER A 243 24.72 7.36 -11.76
CA SER A 243 23.61 8.29 -11.91
C SER A 243 23.44 9.01 -10.58
N HIS A 244 22.95 10.25 -10.57
CA HIS A 244 22.77 11.03 -9.33
C HIS A 244 21.29 11.28 -8.98
N SER A 245 20.36 10.77 -9.78
CA SER A 245 18.92 11.08 -9.66
C SER A 245 18.27 10.71 -8.32
N SER A 246 18.81 9.72 -7.63
CA SER A 246 18.25 9.24 -6.35
C SER A 246 19.22 9.31 -5.17
N ASP A 247 20.41 9.89 -5.35
CA ASP A 247 21.47 9.91 -4.33
C ASP A 247 20.99 10.57 -3.03
N ALA A 248 20.33 11.70 -3.11
CA ALA A 248 19.78 12.38 -1.94
C ALA A 248 18.84 11.48 -1.13
N LYS A 249 17.94 10.78 -1.79
CA LYS A 249 16.98 9.88 -1.13
C LYS A 249 17.68 8.64 -0.55
N ILE A 250 18.66 8.09 -1.26
CA ILE A 250 19.47 6.97 -0.77
C ILE A 250 20.26 7.39 0.48
N LEU A 251 20.93 8.54 0.46
CA LEU A 251 21.68 9.08 1.61
C LEU A 251 20.75 9.33 2.80
N TYR A 252 19.53 9.82 2.55
CA TYR A 252 18.54 10.00 3.62
C TYR A 252 18.14 8.67 4.26
N VAL A 253 17.79 7.67 3.45
CA VAL A 253 17.42 6.34 3.96
C VAL A 253 18.62 5.69 4.68
N LEU A 254 19.84 5.84 4.17
CA LEU A 254 21.07 5.32 4.76
C LEU A 254 21.34 5.99 6.12
N GLY A 255 21.22 7.31 6.22
CA GLY A 255 21.36 8.04 7.47
C GLY A 255 20.34 7.58 8.52
N LYS A 256 19.06 7.46 8.12
CA LYS A 256 17.99 6.93 9.00
C LYS A 256 18.22 5.45 9.38
N ASN A 257 18.82 4.65 8.49
CA ASN A 257 19.20 3.27 8.78
C ASN A 257 20.26 3.20 9.88
N TYR A 258 21.34 3.99 9.76
CA TYR A 258 22.39 4.04 10.76
C TYR A 258 21.87 4.51 12.12
N LEU A 259 21.03 5.55 12.14
CA LEU A 259 20.44 6.04 13.41
C LEU A 259 19.57 4.97 14.08
N ALA A 260 18.77 4.24 13.30
CA ALA A 260 17.95 3.15 13.82
C ALA A 260 18.78 1.94 14.30
N TRP A 261 19.98 1.77 13.74
CA TRP A 261 20.95 0.73 14.12
C TRP A 261 21.79 1.11 15.34
N GLY A 262 21.70 2.35 15.82
CA GLY A 262 22.52 2.87 16.93
C GLY A 262 23.87 3.44 16.48
N ARG A 263 24.21 3.42 15.19
CA ARG A 263 25.44 3.98 14.61
C ARG A 263 25.28 5.49 14.36
N ARG A 264 25.31 6.26 15.44
CA ARG A 264 24.90 7.67 15.46
C ARG A 264 25.82 8.55 14.59
N ASP A 265 27.13 8.33 14.63
CA ASP A 265 28.10 9.13 13.87
C ASP A 265 28.03 8.86 12.37
N ASP A 266 27.85 7.60 11.98
CA ASP A 266 27.63 7.25 10.56
C ASP A 266 26.32 7.86 10.04
N GLY A 267 25.27 7.84 10.86
CA GLY A 267 23.99 8.47 10.55
C GLY A 267 24.14 9.99 10.32
N ARG A 268 24.87 10.68 11.23
CA ARG A 268 25.19 12.10 11.09
C ARG A 268 25.94 12.37 9.82
N THR A 269 27.00 11.61 9.55
CA THR A 269 27.85 11.76 8.36
C THR A 269 27.04 11.63 7.07
N ALA A 270 26.19 10.60 6.95
CA ALA A 270 25.36 10.41 5.75
C ALA A 270 24.38 11.56 5.53
N LEU A 271 23.74 12.07 6.60
CA LEU A 271 22.82 13.21 6.52
C LEU A 271 23.53 14.52 6.22
N GLN A 272 24.75 14.74 6.75
CA GLN A 272 25.58 15.90 6.41
C GLN A 272 25.99 15.87 4.94
N GLN A 273 26.43 14.72 4.44
CA GLN A 273 26.74 14.52 3.02
C GLN A 273 25.53 14.87 2.13
N LEU A 274 24.34 14.40 2.49
CA LEU A 274 23.12 14.76 1.79
C LEU A 274 22.90 16.27 1.73
N VAL A 275 22.99 16.95 2.89
CA VAL A 275 22.76 18.41 2.95
C VAL A 275 23.81 19.20 2.16
N GLN A 276 25.06 18.75 2.15
CA GLN A 276 26.16 19.39 1.43
C GLN A 276 26.04 19.19 -0.08
N GLN A 277 25.79 17.97 -0.54
CA GLN A 277 25.80 17.62 -1.97
C GLN A 277 24.45 17.82 -2.67
N HIS A 278 23.36 17.80 -1.91
CA HIS A 278 21.99 17.82 -2.45
C HIS A 278 21.08 18.79 -1.68
N ALA A 279 21.58 20.00 -1.37
CA ALA A 279 20.91 21.00 -0.55
C ALA A 279 19.48 21.37 -1.01
N GLN A 280 19.21 21.26 -2.32
CA GLN A 280 17.93 21.59 -2.96
C GLN A 280 16.96 20.40 -3.07
N SER A 281 17.36 19.21 -2.59
CA SER A 281 16.48 18.03 -2.66
C SER A 281 15.31 18.15 -1.68
N ASP A 282 14.18 17.50 -2.01
CA ASP A 282 12.99 17.39 -1.19
C ASP A 282 13.24 16.79 0.20
N VAL A 283 14.28 15.96 0.34
CA VAL A 283 14.67 15.33 1.62
C VAL A 283 15.70 16.12 2.43
N ALA A 284 16.30 17.17 1.87
CA ALA A 284 17.33 17.96 2.57
C ALA A 284 16.79 18.71 3.79
N VAL A 285 15.53 19.18 3.75
CA VAL A 285 14.88 19.83 4.90
C VAL A 285 14.77 18.84 6.06
N LYS A 286 14.25 17.65 5.79
CA LYS A 286 14.10 16.58 6.80
C LYS A 286 15.44 16.11 7.36
N ALA A 287 16.50 16.13 6.53
CA ALA A 287 17.85 15.79 6.98
C ALA A 287 18.39 16.84 7.96
N ARG A 288 18.23 18.15 7.67
CA ARG A 288 18.60 19.24 8.58
C ARG A 288 17.88 19.16 9.92
N GLU A 289 16.55 18.96 9.92
CA GLU A 289 15.78 18.78 11.13
C GLU A 289 16.29 17.60 11.98
N THR A 290 16.60 16.48 11.30
CA THR A 290 17.17 15.31 11.98
C THR A 290 18.54 15.63 12.60
N LEU A 291 19.43 16.33 11.90
CA LEU A 291 20.75 16.73 12.40
C LEU A 291 20.63 17.64 13.63
N VAL A 292 19.76 18.64 13.60
CA VAL A 292 19.51 19.52 14.76
C VAL A 292 18.98 18.71 15.95
N SER A 293 18.13 17.72 15.72
CA SER A 293 17.63 16.86 16.81
C SER A 293 18.71 15.97 17.42
N LEU A 294 19.76 15.63 16.67
CA LEU A 294 20.90 14.85 17.16
C LEU A 294 21.88 15.68 18.00
N GLU A 295 21.91 17.00 17.86
CA GLU A 295 22.78 17.89 18.66
C GLU A 295 22.20 18.16 20.05
N LYS A 296 20.89 18.02 20.20
CA LYS A 296 20.17 18.28 21.47
C LYS A 296 20.15 17.10 22.43
N LYS A 297 20.65 15.95 22.04
CA LYS A 297 20.73 14.69 22.80
C LYS A 297 22.16 14.23 23.01
#